data_e6fcf15b3e07022110904b7d9f5fc18c
#
_entry.id   e6fcf15b3e07022110904b7d9f5fc18c
#
_cell.length_a   1.000
_cell.length_b   1.000
_cell.length_c   1.000
_cell.angle_alpha   90.00
_cell.angle_beta   90.00
_cell.angle_gamma   90.00
#
_symmetry.space_group_name_H-M   'P 1'
#
loop_
_entity.id
_entity.type
_entity.pdbx_description
1 polymer ?
#
loop_
_entity_poly.entity_id
_entity_poly.type
_entity_poly.pdbx_seq_one_letter_code
_entity_poly.pdbx_strand_id
1 'polypeptide(L)'
;GISSFFKMIYKSGSKVISLENGTYDVKIKGVANFLYALELDKLLKDIPRKATVRIDLSQTRLVDLSIMENLIEYKRTYDNEGGNVKLKGLDNHVASTSHNRALKIITGRLKKRITQRQIRLQKMAINNGWSFEREVDWNTSYLRNFRFFDSRPIEMKSNSLQGLDANNNAHWEIADIVFDEGALLALEVYQTTVQVVKLPSSIPKFIIDKEGLFDKMFDRVKVFSGSNPDIDFKKFPKFSGKFLLSGENEKEIKSFFTKELIEFL
;
A
#
# COMPACT_ATOMS: atom_id res chain seq x y z
N GLY A 1 -34.31 0.66 20.22
CA GLY A 1 -33.59 0.71 18.98
C GLY A 1 -33.26 2.11 18.46
N ILE A 2 -34.23 2.89 18.02
CA ILE A 2 -33.99 4.20 17.35
C ILE A 2 -33.38 5.24 18.32
N SER A 3 -33.82 5.29 19.56
CA SER A 3 -33.27 6.23 20.56
C SER A 3 -31.80 5.99 20.90
N SER A 4 -31.34 4.75 20.91
CA SER A 4 -29.93 4.43 21.17
C SER A 4 -29.04 4.74 19.95
N PHE A 5 -29.58 4.62 18.74
CA PHE A 5 -28.91 4.99 17.51
C PHE A 5 -28.67 6.51 17.42
N PHE A 6 -29.71 7.31 17.71
CA PHE A 6 -29.56 8.77 17.77
C PHE A 6 -28.58 9.23 18.87
N LYS A 7 -28.61 8.64 20.06
CA LYS A 7 -27.63 8.94 21.13
C LYS A 7 -26.20 8.56 20.72
N MET A 8 -26.01 7.56 19.86
CA MET A 8 -24.72 7.14 19.37
C MET A 8 -24.17 8.13 18.34
N ILE A 9 -25.01 8.71 17.47
CA ILE A 9 -24.64 9.76 16.51
C ILE A 9 -24.20 11.04 17.22
N TYR A 10 -24.94 11.48 18.26
CA TYR A 10 -24.63 12.70 19.02
C TYR A 10 -23.33 12.65 19.86
N LYS A 11 -22.74 11.48 20.07
CA LYS A 11 -21.45 11.31 20.76
C LYS A 11 -20.25 11.17 19.84
N SER A 12 -20.45 11.31 18.55
CA SER A 12 -19.37 11.30 17.56
C SER A 12 -18.70 12.67 17.52
N GLY A 13 -17.39 12.68 17.46
CA GLY A 13 -16.65 13.93 17.39
C GLY A 13 -15.23 13.66 16.92
N SER A 14 -14.65 14.67 16.30
CA SER A 14 -13.25 14.66 15.92
C SER A 14 -12.50 15.80 16.58
N LYS A 15 -11.23 15.60 16.78
CA LYS A 15 -10.32 16.62 17.28
C LYS A 15 -9.03 16.56 16.50
N VAL A 16 -8.62 17.69 15.95
CA VAL A 16 -7.28 17.88 15.37
C VAL A 16 -6.36 18.44 16.45
N ILE A 17 -5.20 17.85 16.59
CA ILE A 17 -4.15 18.32 17.49
C ILE A 17 -2.91 18.53 16.62
N SER A 18 -2.44 19.77 16.53
CA SER A 18 -1.12 20.06 15.95
C SER A 18 -0.06 19.66 16.94
N LEU A 19 0.93 18.90 16.47
CA LEU A 19 2.09 18.51 17.24
C LEU A 19 3.31 19.29 16.75
N GLU A 20 4.33 19.39 17.59
CA GLU A 20 5.65 19.86 17.17
C GLU A 20 6.17 19.03 15.99
N ASN A 21 6.96 19.62 15.10
CA ASN A 21 7.53 18.99 13.90
C ASN A 21 6.58 18.76 12.71
N GLY A 22 5.53 19.57 12.54
CA GLY A 22 4.65 19.49 11.36
C GLY A 22 3.82 18.22 11.27
N THR A 23 3.59 17.57 12.40
CA THR A 23 2.68 16.41 12.49
C THR A 23 1.32 16.85 13.06
N TYR A 24 0.24 16.35 12.47
CA TYR A 24 -1.14 16.61 12.89
C TYR A 24 -1.82 15.31 13.30
N ASP A 25 -2.29 15.22 14.53
CA ASP A 25 -3.09 14.09 15.01
C ASP A 25 -4.58 14.40 14.87
N VAL A 26 -5.28 13.62 14.09
CA VAL A 26 -6.75 13.68 13.92
C VAL A 26 -7.34 12.50 14.64
N LYS A 27 -8.00 12.74 15.79
CA LYS A 27 -8.66 11.68 16.58
C LYS A 27 -10.15 11.66 16.28
N ILE A 28 -10.65 10.52 15.82
CA ILE A 28 -12.07 10.29 15.52
C ILE A 28 -12.64 9.34 16.57
N LYS A 29 -13.79 9.70 17.14
CA LYS A 29 -14.44 8.94 18.21
C LYS A 29 -15.90 8.63 17.87
N GLY A 30 -16.40 7.51 18.39
CA GLY A 30 -17.82 7.15 18.30
C GLY A 30 -18.19 6.50 16.97
N VAL A 31 -19.07 7.11 16.21
CA VAL A 31 -19.56 6.61 14.92
C VAL A 31 -19.14 7.55 13.81
N ALA A 32 -18.29 7.04 12.92
CA ALA A 32 -17.90 7.74 11.72
C ALA A 32 -18.76 7.23 10.55
N ASN A 33 -19.81 7.98 10.24
CA ASN A 33 -20.76 7.68 9.15
C ASN A 33 -20.82 8.84 8.15
N PHE A 34 -21.61 8.67 7.09
CA PHE A 34 -21.72 9.65 6.02
C PHE A 34 -22.13 11.06 6.49
N LEU A 35 -22.91 11.19 7.55
CA LEU A 35 -23.26 12.50 8.13
C LEU A 35 -22.03 13.22 8.68
N TYR A 36 -21.06 12.47 9.14
CA TYR A 36 -19.80 12.97 9.67
C TYR A 36 -18.78 13.30 8.57
N ALA A 37 -18.97 12.78 7.35
CA ALA A 37 -18.02 12.93 6.25
C ALA A 37 -17.73 14.40 5.90
N LEU A 38 -18.76 15.26 5.91
CA LEU A 38 -18.62 16.70 5.63
C LEU A 38 -17.79 17.44 6.69
N GLU A 39 -17.98 17.08 7.97
CA GLU A 39 -17.20 17.66 9.07
C GLU A 39 -15.75 17.22 8.97
N LEU A 40 -15.52 15.94 8.72
CA LEU A 40 -14.19 15.38 8.54
C LEU A 40 -13.46 16.02 7.35
N ASP A 41 -14.12 16.17 6.22
CA ASP A 41 -13.56 16.81 5.03
C ASP A 41 -13.11 18.25 5.30
N LYS A 42 -13.92 19.04 6.01
CA LYS A 42 -13.55 20.38 6.42
C LYS A 42 -12.31 20.39 7.31
N LEU A 43 -12.29 19.53 8.34
CA LEU A 43 -11.16 19.41 9.26
C LEU A 43 -9.85 19.03 8.54
N LEU A 44 -9.92 18.11 7.59
CA LEU A 44 -8.76 17.64 6.85
C LEU A 44 -8.25 18.68 5.85
N LYS A 45 -9.13 19.52 5.28
CA LYS A 45 -8.75 20.63 4.37
C LYS A 45 -8.01 21.76 5.08
N ASP A 46 -8.26 21.95 6.37
CA ASP A 46 -7.57 22.97 7.17
C ASP A 46 -6.12 22.60 7.53
N ILE A 47 -5.72 21.35 7.30
CA ILE A 47 -4.35 20.88 7.57
C ILE A 47 -3.42 21.36 6.45
N PRO A 48 -2.26 21.99 6.81
CA PRO A 48 -1.30 22.44 5.82
C PRO A 48 -0.82 21.33 4.90
N ARG A 49 -0.68 21.62 3.61
CA ARG A 49 -0.11 20.69 2.61
C ARG A 49 1.30 20.28 3.01
N LYS A 50 1.70 19.06 2.64
CA LYS A 50 3.04 18.49 2.88
C LYS A 50 3.38 18.19 4.36
N ALA A 51 2.41 18.25 5.27
CA ALA A 51 2.58 17.82 6.65
C ALA A 51 2.45 16.29 6.79
N THR A 52 2.77 15.76 7.96
CA THR A 52 2.41 14.39 8.34
C THR A 52 1.09 14.41 9.10
N VAL A 53 0.11 13.65 8.62
CA VAL A 53 -1.22 13.53 9.22
C VAL A 53 -1.41 12.12 9.76
N ARG A 54 -1.69 11.99 11.05
CA ARG A 54 -2.04 10.71 11.69
C ARG A 54 -3.51 10.73 12.05
N ILE A 55 -4.30 9.86 11.41
CA ILE A 55 -5.74 9.73 11.67
C ILE A 55 -5.94 8.51 12.57
N ASP A 56 -6.36 8.77 13.81
CA ASP A 56 -6.56 7.74 14.83
C ASP A 56 -8.04 7.38 14.96
N LEU A 57 -8.38 6.17 14.56
CA LEU A 57 -9.71 5.58 14.59
C LEU A 57 -9.88 4.57 15.76
N SER A 58 -8.90 4.47 16.67
CA SER A 58 -8.91 3.50 17.76
C SER A 58 -10.12 3.63 18.69
N GLN A 59 -10.70 4.84 18.81
CA GLN A 59 -11.88 5.11 19.61
C GLN A 59 -13.18 5.19 18.77
N THR A 60 -13.12 4.83 17.50
CA THR A 60 -14.26 4.79 16.59
C THR A 60 -14.88 3.40 16.66
N ARG A 61 -16.19 3.34 16.94
CA ARG A 61 -16.92 2.07 17.07
C ARG A 61 -17.42 1.54 15.73
N LEU A 62 -17.70 2.43 14.81
CA LEU A 62 -18.17 2.13 13.46
C LEU A 62 -17.54 3.12 12.49
N VAL A 63 -17.00 2.61 11.40
CA VAL A 63 -16.53 3.40 10.25
C VAL A 63 -17.27 2.88 9.03
N ASP A 64 -18.14 3.70 8.45
CA ASP A 64 -18.93 3.30 7.28
C ASP A 64 -18.12 3.38 5.97
N LEU A 65 -18.72 2.89 4.89
CA LEU A 65 -18.11 2.86 3.57
C LEU A 65 -17.69 4.27 3.11
N SER A 66 -18.57 5.26 3.28
CA SER A 66 -18.33 6.63 2.81
C SER A 66 -17.14 7.27 3.52
N ILE A 67 -16.97 7.01 4.82
CA ILE A 67 -15.80 7.48 5.56
C ILE A 67 -14.54 6.76 5.10
N MET A 68 -14.60 5.46 4.87
CA MET A 68 -13.43 4.71 4.36
C MET A 68 -13.01 5.23 2.98
N GLU A 69 -13.96 5.50 2.09
CA GLU A 69 -13.71 6.09 0.78
C GLU A 69 -13.06 7.48 0.90
N ASN A 70 -13.62 8.35 1.73
CA ASN A 70 -13.06 9.68 1.95
C ASN A 70 -11.64 9.65 2.52
N LEU A 71 -11.37 8.76 3.48
CA LEU A 71 -10.05 8.63 4.08
C LEU A 71 -9.01 8.10 3.08
N ILE A 72 -9.39 7.13 2.26
CA ILE A 72 -8.52 6.56 1.21
C ILE A 72 -8.25 7.63 0.14
N GLU A 73 -9.27 8.35 -0.31
CA GLU A 73 -9.14 9.41 -1.29
C GLU A 73 -8.31 10.59 -0.77
N TYR A 74 -8.56 11.03 0.46
CA TYR A 74 -7.77 12.06 1.12
C TYR A 74 -6.29 11.66 1.18
N LYS A 75 -6.01 10.43 1.65
CA LYS A 75 -4.65 9.91 1.68
C LYS A 75 -4.00 9.96 0.30
N ARG A 76 -4.67 9.45 -0.72
CA ARG A 76 -4.16 9.40 -2.08
C ARG A 76 -3.80 10.80 -2.60
N THR A 77 -4.72 11.74 -2.45
CA THR A 77 -4.53 13.13 -2.91
C THR A 77 -3.43 13.83 -2.14
N TYR A 78 -3.46 13.72 -0.81
CA TYR A 78 -2.52 14.39 0.06
C TYR A 78 -1.08 13.87 -0.09
N ASP A 79 -0.90 12.54 -0.22
CA ASP A 79 0.40 11.93 -0.48
C ASP A 79 0.94 12.35 -1.87
N ASN A 80 0.07 12.50 -2.88
CA ASN A 80 0.45 13.00 -4.21
C ASN A 80 0.94 14.45 -4.17
N GLU A 81 0.42 15.25 -3.25
CA GLU A 81 0.84 16.64 -3.04
C GLU A 81 2.11 16.77 -2.18
N GLY A 82 2.73 15.64 -1.81
CA GLY A 82 3.99 15.59 -1.03
C GLY A 82 3.77 15.57 0.48
N GLY A 83 2.55 15.34 0.96
CA GLY A 83 2.25 15.06 2.36
C GLY A 83 2.42 13.57 2.71
N ASN A 84 2.06 13.21 3.93
CA ASN A 84 2.08 11.82 4.40
C ASN A 84 0.90 11.56 5.34
N VAL A 85 -0.02 10.68 4.95
CA VAL A 85 -1.17 10.30 5.78
C VAL A 85 -1.01 8.90 6.34
N LYS A 86 -1.15 8.77 7.66
CA LYS A 86 -1.13 7.48 8.37
C LYS A 86 -2.47 7.25 9.05
N LEU A 87 -3.12 6.12 8.74
CA LEU A 87 -4.32 5.67 9.46
C LEU A 87 -3.92 4.69 10.56
N LYS A 88 -4.54 4.84 11.73
CA LYS A 88 -4.28 4.02 12.91
C LYS A 88 -5.60 3.60 13.57
N GLY A 89 -5.60 2.44 14.21
CA GLY A 89 -6.70 1.99 15.07
C GLY A 89 -7.83 1.25 14.37
N LEU A 90 -7.70 0.95 13.06
CA LEU A 90 -8.66 0.08 12.36
C LEU A 90 -8.47 -1.41 12.69
N ASP A 91 -7.40 -1.75 13.38
CA ASP A 91 -7.03 -3.12 13.69
C ASP A 91 -8.00 -3.85 14.62
N ASN A 92 -8.71 -3.09 15.42
CA ASN A 92 -9.72 -3.62 16.34
C ASN A 92 -11.11 -3.72 15.70
N HIS A 93 -11.24 -3.29 14.44
CA HIS A 93 -12.50 -3.35 13.70
C HIS A 93 -12.59 -4.64 12.90
N VAL A 94 -13.81 -5.16 12.80
CA VAL A 94 -14.16 -6.26 11.91
C VAL A 94 -14.80 -5.68 10.67
N ALA A 95 -14.25 -5.98 9.51
CA ALA A 95 -14.83 -5.60 8.25
C ALA A 95 -16.07 -6.47 7.93
N SER A 96 -17.12 -5.85 7.38
CA SER A 96 -18.33 -6.57 6.97
C SER A 96 -18.10 -7.49 5.77
N THR A 97 -17.09 -7.18 4.95
CA THR A 97 -16.66 -7.97 3.79
C THR A 97 -15.14 -7.96 3.67
N SER A 98 -14.59 -8.71 2.72
CA SER A 98 -13.16 -8.71 2.40
C SER A 98 -12.69 -7.45 1.67
N HIS A 99 -13.60 -6.58 1.24
CA HIS A 99 -13.26 -5.34 0.55
C HIS A 99 -12.57 -4.35 1.49
N ASN A 100 -11.53 -3.66 1.04
CA ASN A 100 -10.76 -2.71 1.86
C ASN A 100 -11.59 -1.52 2.37
N ARG A 101 -12.57 -1.06 1.57
CA ARG A 101 -13.53 0.01 1.92
C ARG A 101 -14.74 -0.48 2.69
N ALA A 102 -14.79 -1.77 3.06
CA ALA A 102 -15.93 -2.33 3.77
C ALA A 102 -16.21 -1.59 5.08
N LEU A 103 -17.48 -1.55 5.44
CA LEU A 103 -17.92 -1.12 6.77
C LEU A 103 -17.10 -1.84 7.85
N LYS A 104 -16.56 -1.08 8.79
CA LYS A 104 -15.73 -1.59 9.89
C LYS A 104 -16.39 -1.30 11.23
N ILE A 105 -16.55 -2.33 12.04
CA ILE A 105 -17.26 -2.25 13.34
C ILE A 105 -16.38 -2.87 14.42
N ILE A 106 -16.28 -2.20 15.57
CA ILE A 106 -15.80 -2.83 16.80
C ILE A 106 -16.94 -3.60 17.42
N THR A 107 -16.86 -4.90 17.42
CA THR A 107 -17.76 -5.77 18.14
C THR A 107 -17.10 -6.16 19.45
N GLY A 108 -17.68 -5.82 20.59
CA GLY A 108 -17.08 -5.96 21.93
C GLY A 108 -16.67 -7.37 22.38
N ARG A 109 -16.72 -8.35 21.48
CA ARG A 109 -16.35 -9.77 21.73
C ARG A 109 -15.39 -10.38 20.71
N LEU A 110 -15.07 -9.71 19.61
CA LEU A 110 -14.19 -10.28 18.60
C LEU A 110 -12.77 -9.71 18.77
N LYS A 111 -11.95 -10.43 19.52
CA LYS A 111 -10.50 -10.31 19.36
C LYS A 111 -10.19 -10.56 17.88
N LYS A 112 -9.49 -9.64 17.22
CA LYS A 112 -9.02 -9.79 15.85
C LYS A 112 -8.39 -11.18 15.70
N ARG A 113 -9.01 -12.05 14.92
CA ARG A 113 -8.46 -13.39 14.67
C ARG A 113 -7.19 -13.22 13.86
N ILE A 114 -6.08 -13.57 14.47
CA ILE A 114 -4.81 -13.67 13.76
C ILE A 114 -4.96 -14.80 12.74
N THR A 115 -4.69 -14.50 11.47
CA THR A 115 -4.77 -15.51 10.40
C THR A 115 -3.63 -16.52 10.54
N GLN A 116 -3.80 -17.72 9.98
CA GLN A 116 -2.73 -18.72 9.95
C GLN A 116 -1.48 -18.20 9.22
N ARG A 117 -1.67 -17.38 8.18
CA ARG A 117 -0.58 -16.68 7.48
C ARG A 117 0.19 -15.76 8.43
N GLN A 118 -0.51 -14.92 9.18
CA GLN A 118 0.12 -13.99 10.15
C GLN A 118 0.87 -14.72 11.26
N ILE A 119 0.32 -15.83 11.76
CA ILE A 119 1.02 -16.68 12.75
C ILE A 119 2.32 -17.23 12.16
N ARG A 120 2.31 -17.70 10.92
CA ARG A 120 3.51 -18.20 10.24
C ARG A 120 4.55 -17.10 10.05
N LEU A 121 4.14 -15.92 9.54
CA LEU A 121 5.04 -14.78 9.34
C LEU A 121 5.66 -14.32 10.66
N GLN A 122 4.87 -14.26 11.73
CA GLN A 122 5.39 -13.90 13.06
C GLN A 122 6.40 -14.92 13.57
N LYS A 123 6.16 -16.23 13.40
CA LYS A 123 7.12 -17.28 13.76
C LYS A 123 8.41 -17.16 12.94
N MET A 124 8.30 -16.91 11.64
CA MET A 124 9.46 -16.70 10.78
C MET A 124 10.29 -15.49 11.23
N ALA A 125 9.62 -14.38 11.56
CA ALA A 125 10.29 -13.19 12.08
C ALA A 125 11.08 -13.49 13.35
N ILE A 126 10.44 -14.11 14.33
CA ILE A 126 11.09 -14.47 15.61
C ILE A 126 12.30 -15.39 15.39
N ASN A 127 12.16 -16.43 14.58
CA ASN A 127 13.20 -17.42 14.34
C ASN A 127 14.43 -16.84 13.61
N ASN A 128 14.27 -15.76 12.85
CA ASN A 128 15.33 -15.17 12.05
C ASN A 128 15.78 -13.79 12.55
N GLY A 129 15.25 -13.29 13.67
CA GLY A 129 15.57 -11.96 14.16
C GLY A 129 15.04 -10.83 13.30
N TRP A 130 13.97 -11.07 12.54
CA TRP A 130 13.31 -10.08 11.69
C TRP A 130 12.17 -9.39 12.43
N SER A 131 11.73 -8.23 11.95
CA SER A 131 10.53 -7.57 12.44
C SER A 131 9.30 -7.98 11.63
N PHE A 132 8.16 -8.05 12.28
CA PHE A 132 6.88 -8.33 11.63
C PHE A 132 5.81 -7.37 12.14
N GLU A 133 5.21 -6.62 11.22
CA GLU A 133 4.08 -5.75 11.47
C GLU A 133 2.85 -6.29 10.76
N ARG A 134 1.87 -6.70 11.55
CA ARG A 134 0.60 -7.24 11.05
C ARG A 134 -0.31 -6.16 10.51
N GLU A 135 -0.21 -4.97 11.09
CA GLU A 135 -1.17 -3.88 10.91
C GLU A 135 -1.09 -3.25 9.53
N VAL A 136 -2.17 -2.56 9.15
CA VAL A 136 -2.20 -1.80 7.91
C VAL A 136 -1.29 -0.59 8.06
N ASP A 137 -0.31 -0.49 7.18
CA ASP A 137 0.50 0.71 7.01
C ASP A 137 0.13 1.38 5.69
N TRP A 138 -0.14 2.67 5.77
CA TRP A 138 -0.53 3.49 4.63
C TRP A 138 0.64 4.25 4.02
N ASN A 139 1.84 4.10 4.59
CA ASN A 139 3.04 4.68 4.02
C ASN A 139 3.54 3.81 2.86
N THR A 140 2.95 4.02 1.69
CA THR A 140 3.24 3.28 0.46
C THR A 140 3.89 4.15 -0.61
N SER A 141 4.25 5.39 -0.29
CA SER A 141 4.79 6.36 -1.27
C SER A 141 6.04 5.87 -2.00
N TYR A 142 6.92 5.14 -1.30
CA TYR A 142 8.14 4.58 -1.90
C TYR A 142 7.86 3.53 -2.99
N LEU A 143 6.69 2.86 -2.96
CA LEU A 143 6.30 1.87 -3.99
C LEU A 143 5.99 2.53 -5.33
N ARG A 144 5.70 3.83 -5.36
CA ARG A 144 5.50 4.59 -6.60
C ARG A 144 6.79 4.76 -7.42
N ASN A 145 7.95 4.50 -6.82
CA ASN A 145 9.20 4.47 -7.56
C ASN A 145 9.30 3.26 -8.51
N PHE A 146 8.41 2.28 -8.35
CA PHE A 146 8.34 1.11 -9.20
C PHE A 146 7.30 1.30 -10.29
N ARG A 147 7.71 1.17 -11.54
CA ARG A 147 6.86 1.35 -12.72
C ARG A 147 5.56 0.53 -12.67
N PHE A 148 5.59 -0.62 -12.03
CA PHE A 148 4.40 -1.45 -11.82
C PHE A 148 3.26 -0.69 -11.12
N PHE A 149 3.60 0.24 -10.21
CA PHE A 149 2.63 1.00 -9.44
C PHE A 149 2.39 2.42 -9.97
N ASP A 150 3.02 2.85 -11.08
CA ASP A 150 2.85 4.22 -11.63
C ASP A 150 1.38 4.54 -11.94
N SER A 151 0.66 3.58 -12.52
CA SER A 151 -0.75 3.72 -12.90
C SER A 151 -1.72 2.94 -12.01
N ARG A 152 -1.22 2.34 -10.92
CA ARG A 152 -1.99 1.52 -10.00
C ARG A 152 -2.01 2.17 -8.63
N PRO A 153 -3.12 2.86 -8.28
CA PRO A 153 -3.25 3.43 -6.95
C PRO A 153 -3.13 2.36 -5.87
N ILE A 154 -2.16 2.54 -4.98
CA ILE A 154 -1.97 1.64 -3.85
C ILE A 154 -2.92 2.07 -2.75
N GLU A 155 -3.74 1.13 -2.31
CA GLU A 155 -4.73 1.39 -1.29
C GLU A 155 -4.20 1.16 0.13
N MET A 156 -3.49 0.07 0.33
CA MET A 156 -2.88 -0.23 1.64
C MET A 156 -1.77 -1.27 1.53
N LYS A 157 -0.92 -1.28 2.55
CA LYS A 157 0.08 -2.29 2.82
C LYS A 157 -0.22 -2.96 4.15
N SER A 158 0.01 -4.25 4.28
CA SER A 158 -0.15 -5.01 5.52
C SER A 158 0.79 -6.21 5.57
N ASN A 159 0.86 -6.86 6.72
CA ASN A 159 1.68 -8.05 6.92
C ASN A 159 3.15 -7.83 6.51
N SER A 160 3.72 -6.69 6.90
CA SER A 160 5.09 -6.32 6.59
C SER A 160 6.08 -7.12 7.41
N LEU A 161 6.95 -7.85 6.73
CA LEU A 161 8.09 -8.58 7.27
C LEU A 161 9.36 -7.88 6.82
N GLN A 162 10.21 -7.46 7.73
CA GLN A 162 11.40 -6.66 7.44
C GLN A 162 12.64 -7.27 8.05
N GLY A 163 13.74 -7.18 7.34
CA GLY A 163 15.02 -7.68 7.80
C GLY A 163 16.20 -6.96 7.16
N LEU A 164 17.38 -7.32 7.62
CA LEU A 164 18.67 -6.89 7.11
C LEU A 164 19.39 -8.11 6.56
N ASP A 165 19.84 -8.04 5.31
CA ASP A 165 20.79 -9.01 4.77
C ASP A 165 22.18 -8.68 5.31
N ALA A 166 22.70 -9.55 6.17
CA ALA A 166 24.01 -9.36 6.82
C ALA A 166 25.18 -9.36 5.81
N ASN A 167 25.04 -10.03 4.66
CA ASN A 167 26.12 -10.12 3.66
C ASN A 167 26.27 -8.81 2.88
N ASN A 168 25.14 -8.18 2.54
CA ASN A 168 25.12 -7.01 1.66
C ASN A 168 24.75 -5.73 2.40
N ASN A 169 24.47 -5.79 3.70
CA ASN A 169 23.93 -4.69 4.49
C ASN A 169 22.68 -4.06 3.85
N ALA A 170 21.89 -4.88 3.17
CA ALA A 170 20.70 -4.44 2.45
C ALA A 170 19.45 -4.65 3.30
N HIS A 171 18.72 -3.57 3.54
CA HIS A 171 17.40 -3.65 4.14
C HIS A 171 16.40 -4.18 3.13
N TRP A 172 15.56 -5.11 3.55
CA TRP A 172 14.49 -5.66 2.73
C TRP A 172 13.16 -5.69 3.48
N GLU A 173 12.09 -5.62 2.72
CA GLU A 173 10.71 -5.73 3.19
C GLU A 173 9.93 -6.69 2.28
N ILE A 174 9.14 -7.56 2.87
CA ILE A 174 8.09 -8.34 2.18
C ILE A 174 6.77 -7.91 2.76
N ALA A 175 5.83 -7.47 1.92
CA ALA A 175 4.53 -7.00 2.38
C ALA A 175 3.40 -7.38 1.42
N ASP A 176 2.19 -7.51 1.96
CA ASP A 176 0.98 -7.65 1.17
C ASP A 176 0.47 -6.26 0.79
N ILE A 177 0.31 -6.03 -0.51
CA ILE A 177 -0.11 -4.75 -1.09
C ILE A 177 -1.48 -4.94 -1.72
N VAL A 178 -2.39 -4.04 -1.42
CA VAL A 178 -3.69 -3.90 -2.08
C VAL A 178 -3.64 -2.68 -2.99
N PHE A 179 -4.01 -2.85 -4.25
CA PHE A 179 -4.00 -1.80 -5.24
C PHE A 179 -5.22 -1.89 -6.16
N ASP A 180 -5.57 -0.78 -6.79
CA ASP A 180 -6.66 -0.68 -7.76
C ASP A 180 -6.10 -0.75 -9.18
N GLU A 181 -6.70 -1.57 -10.03
CA GLU A 181 -6.37 -1.70 -11.46
C GLU A 181 -7.56 -1.31 -12.37
N GLY A 182 -8.66 -0.86 -11.77
CA GLY A 182 -9.89 -0.55 -12.49
C GLY A 182 -9.78 0.61 -13.47
N ALA A 183 -10.34 0.42 -14.66
CA ALA A 183 -10.61 1.51 -15.59
C ALA A 183 -11.86 2.27 -15.14
N LEU A 184 -11.86 3.58 -15.27
CA LEU A 184 -12.87 4.64 -15.04
C LEU A 184 -14.30 4.27 -14.57
N LEU A 185 -14.79 3.06 -14.81
CA LEU A 185 -16.18 2.63 -14.51
C LEU A 185 -16.26 1.37 -13.62
N ALA A 186 -15.15 0.69 -13.34
CA ALA A 186 -15.13 -0.50 -12.50
C ALA A 186 -13.90 -0.47 -11.59
N LEU A 187 -14.12 -0.50 -10.29
CA LEU A 187 -13.07 -0.69 -9.28
C LEU A 187 -12.71 -2.19 -9.26
N GLU A 188 -11.49 -2.49 -9.68
CA GLU A 188 -10.93 -3.84 -9.57
C GLU A 188 -9.78 -3.82 -8.57
N VAL A 189 -10.04 -4.31 -7.38
CA VAL A 189 -9.07 -4.33 -6.28
C VAL A 189 -8.31 -5.65 -6.29
N TYR A 190 -7.01 -5.57 -6.38
CA TYR A 190 -6.09 -6.70 -6.37
C TYR A 190 -5.23 -6.70 -5.11
N GLN A 191 -4.84 -7.89 -4.70
CA GLN A 191 -3.86 -8.07 -3.63
C GLN A 191 -2.69 -8.88 -4.16
N THR A 192 -1.48 -8.41 -3.88
CA THR A 192 -0.24 -9.13 -4.18
C THR A 192 0.73 -9.05 -3.01
N THR A 193 1.71 -9.94 -3.01
CA THR A 193 2.84 -9.86 -2.07
C THR A 193 4.05 -9.37 -2.85
N VAL A 194 4.69 -8.33 -2.35
CA VAL A 194 5.90 -7.76 -2.96
C VAL A 194 7.09 -7.89 -2.02
N GLN A 195 8.27 -8.03 -2.60
CA GLN A 195 9.53 -7.87 -1.90
C GLN A 195 10.23 -6.62 -2.40
N VAL A 196 10.63 -5.76 -1.51
CA VAL A 196 11.41 -4.55 -1.79
C VAL A 196 12.75 -4.68 -1.12
N VAL A 197 13.83 -4.41 -1.84
CA VAL A 197 15.20 -4.41 -1.32
C VAL A 197 15.78 -3.02 -1.54
N LYS A 198 16.30 -2.42 -0.47
CA LYS A 198 17.02 -1.14 -0.57
C LYS A 198 18.46 -1.42 -0.97
N LEU A 199 18.80 -1.09 -2.19
CA LEU A 199 20.14 -1.28 -2.72
C LEU A 199 21.10 -0.19 -2.20
N PRO A 200 22.39 -0.52 -2.03
CA PRO A 200 23.41 0.44 -1.60
C PRO A 200 23.76 1.48 -2.69
N SER A 201 23.48 1.17 -3.95
CA SER A 201 23.71 2.05 -5.10
C SER A 201 22.49 2.10 -6.01
N SER A 202 22.37 3.19 -6.78
CA SER A 202 21.33 3.28 -7.80
C SER A 202 21.61 2.31 -8.95
N ILE A 203 20.55 1.74 -9.47
CA ILE A 203 20.55 0.92 -10.68
C ILE A 203 19.67 1.56 -11.75
N PRO A 204 19.86 1.25 -13.04
CA PRO A 204 18.96 1.70 -14.09
C PRO A 204 17.52 1.31 -13.79
N LYS A 205 16.57 2.12 -14.21
CA LYS A 205 15.14 1.78 -14.11
C LYS A 205 14.74 0.85 -15.23
N PHE A 206 14.39 -0.38 -14.89
CA PHE A 206 13.89 -1.38 -15.83
C PHE A 206 12.82 -2.25 -15.21
N ILE A 207 12.10 -2.96 -16.05
CA ILE A 207 11.23 -4.07 -15.69
C ILE A 207 11.78 -5.31 -16.38
N ILE A 208 11.89 -6.39 -15.65
CA ILE A 208 12.15 -7.72 -16.19
C ILE A 208 10.96 -8.61 -15.84
N ASP A 209 10.41 -9.26 -16.85
CA ASP A 209 9.27 -10.14 -16.72
C ASP A 209 9.53 -11.48 -17.40
N LYS A 210 8.98 -12.56 -16.86
CA LYS A 210 9.06 -13.87 -17.47
C LYS A 210 7.97 -14.00 -18.52
N GLU A 211 8.36 -14.25 -19.77
CA GLU A 211 7.44 -14.40 -20.89
C GLU A 211 6.32 -15.41 -20.58
N GLY A 212 5.06 -15.00 -20.71
CA GLY A 212 3.88 -15.83 -20.52
C GLY A 212 3.31 -15.95 -19.10
N LEU A 213 3.95 -15.44 -18.04
CA LEU A 213 3.39 -15.45 -16.69
C LEU A 213 2.40 -14.29 -16.46
N PHE A 214 2.66 -13.14 -17.03
CA PHE A 214 1.85 -11.93 -16.91
C PHE A 214 0.79 -11.78 -18.00
N ASP A 215 0.93 -12.46 -19.14
CA ASP A 215 -0.04 -12.40 -20.24
C ASP A 215 -1.46 -12.81 -19.82
N LYS A 216 -1.60 -13.68 -18.81
CA LYS A 216 -2.91 -14.12 -18.30
C LYS A 216 -3.47 -13.24 -17.19
N MET A 217 -2.62 -12.54 -16.46
CA MET A 217 -3.04 -11.69 -15.34
C MET A 217 -3.09 -10.20 -15.72
N PHE A 218 -2.34 -9.80 -16.74
CA PHE A 218 -2.15 -8.40 -17.09
C PHE A 218 -2.09 -8.17 -18.60
N ASP A 219 -3.10 -8.62 -19.35
CA ASP A 219 -3.26 -8.27 -20.79
C ASP A 219 -3.15 -6.75 -21.06
N ARG A 220 -3.29 -5.96 -20.01
CA ARG A 220 -3.18 -4.50 -20.04
C ARG A 220 -1.75 -3.98 -19.83
N VAL A 221 -0.79 -4.79 -19.38
CA VAL A 221 0.62 -4.38 -19.27
C VAL A 221 1.22 -4.08 -20.65
N LYS A 222 0.77 -4.78 -21.69
CA LYS A 222 1.15 -4.46 -23.08
C LYS A 222 0.75 -3.05 -23.51
N VAL A 223 -0.33 -2.49 -22.97
CA VAL A 223 -0.75 -1.11 -23.26
C VAL A 223 0.19 -0.09 -22.59
N PHE A 224 0.81 -0.45 -21.46
CA PHE A 224 1.75 0.42 -20.74
C PHE A 224 3.21 0.24 -21.16
N SER A 225 3.59 -0.90 -21.75
CA SER A 225 4.88 -1.05 -22.40
C SER A 225 4.94 -0.35 -23.78
N GLY A 226 3.86 0.24 -24.21
CA GLY A 226 3.68 0.84 -25.55
C GLY A 226 4.64 1.96 -25.95
N SER A 227 5.52 2.41 -25.08
CA SER A 227 6.53 3.42 -25.41
C SER A 227 7.99 2.90 -25.37
N ASN A 228 8.25 1.75 -24.72
CA ASN A 228 9.61 1.23 -24.62
C ASN A 228 9.67 -0.17 -25.23
N PRO A 229 10.48 -0.34 -26.30
CA PRO A 229 10.66 -1.65 -26.94
C PRO A 229 11.32 -2.65 -25.99
N ASP A 230 11.10 -3.93 -26.26
CA ASP A 230 11.82 -5.01 -25.62
C ASP A 230 13.32 -4.86 -25.86
N ILE A 231 14.12 -5.03 -24.82
CA ILE A 231 15.57 -4.89 -24.86
C ILE A 231 16.21 -6.28 -25.04
N ASP A 232 16.53 -6.60 -26.26
CA ASP A 232 17.12 -7.87 -26.65
C ASP A 232 18.64 -7.91 -26.53
N PHE A 233 19.15 -9.08 -26.12
CA PHE A 233 20.57 -9.40 -26.11
C PHE A 233 20.91 -10.45 -27.20
N LYS A 234 21.33 -9.99 -28.36
CA LYS A 234 21.67 -10.88 -29.50
C LYS A 234 22.67 -12.00 -29.16
N LYS A 235 23.55 -11.75 -28.17
CA LYS A 235 24.54 -12.73 -27.68
C LYS A 235 23.94 -13.75 -26.69
N PHE A 236 22.74 -13.48 -26.16
CA PHE A 236 22.07 -14.31 -25.17
C PHE A 236 20.63 -14.61 -25.57
N PRO A 237 20.40 -15.33 -26.68
CA PRO A 237 19.04 -15.54 -27.19
C PRO A 237 18.15 -16.35 -26.26
N LYS A 238 18.70 -17.18 -25.38
CA LYS A 238 17.93 -17.91 -24.36
C LYS A 238 17.38 -16.98 -23.29
N PHE A 239 18.13 -15.94 -22.91
CA PHE A 239 17.67 -14.93 -21.97
C PHE A 239 16.54 -14.11 -22.59
N SER A 240 16.76 -13.56 -23.80
CA SER A 240 15.76 -12.75 -24.49
C SER A 240 14.47 -13.52 -24.85
N GLY A 241 14.55 -14.85 -25.06
CA GLY A 241 13.36 -15.69 -25.26
C GLY A 241 12.69 -16.16 -23.97
N LYS A 242 13.29 -15.93 -22.80
CA LYS A 242 12.74 -16.29 -21.50
C LYS A 242 12.16 -15.08 -20.75
N PHE A 243 12.75 -13.90 -20.96
CA PHE A 243 12.41 -12.68 -20.27
C PHE A 243 12.15 -11.53 -21.24
N LEU A 244 11.11 -10.79 -20.95
CA LEU A 244 10.82 -9.47 -21.52
C LEU A 244 11.53 -8.45 -20.64
N LEU A 245 12.44 -7.66 -21.20
CA LEU A 245 13.16 -6.59 -20.51
C LEU A 245 12.82 -5.25 -21.13
N SER A 246 12.34 -4.30 -20.36
CA SER A 246 12.00 -2.96 -20.84
C SER A 246 12.42 -1.86 -19.88
N GLY A 247 12.74 -0.68 -20.40
CA GLY A 247 13.08 0.49 -19.61
C GLY A 247 13.42 1.69 -20.49
N GLU A 248 13.63 2.84 -19.86
CA GLU A 248 13.78 4.12 -20.56
C GLU A 248 15.14 4.28 -21.24
N ASN A 249 16.20 3.80 -20.63
CA ASN A 249 17.57 3.96 -21.12
C ASN A 249 18.20 2.60 -21.50
N GLU A 250 17.96 2.19 -22.74
CA GLU A 250 18.45 0.91 -23.25
C GLU A 250 19.98 0.73 -23.10
N LYS A 251 20.76 1.79 -23.35
CA LYS A 251 22.23 1.71 -23.26
C LYS A 251 22.71 1.45 -21.85
N GLU A 252 22.14 2.16 -20.89
CA GLU A 252 22.46 2.01 -19.47
C GLU A 252 22.03 0.62 -18.96
N ILE A 253 20.84 0.19 -19.33
CA ILE A 253 20.31 -1.14 -18.99
C ILE A 253 21.20 -2.23 -19.58
N LYS A 254 21.56 -2.14 -20.86
CA LYS A 254 22.48 -3.11 -21.49
C LYS A 254 23.86 -3.14 -20.84
N SER A 255 24.35 -2.00 -20.36
CA SER A 255 25.61 -1.94 -19.62
C SER A 255 25.51 -2.57 -18.22
N PHE A 256 24.35 -2.45 -17.59
CA PHE A 256 24.08 -3.04 -16.26
C PHE A 256 23.94 -4.56 -16.31
N PHE A 257 23.32 -5.10 -17.37
CA PHE A 257 23.14 -6.54 -17.56
C PHE A 257 24.43 -7.17 -18.06
N THR A 258 25.38 -7.42 -17.15
CA THR A 258 26.62 -8.14 -17.46
C THR A 258 26.35 -9.59 -17.84
N LYS A 259 27.35 -10.25 -18.41
CA LYS A 259 27.25 -11.68 -18.73
C LYS A 259 26.91 -12.52 -17.51
N GLU A 260 27.57 -12.25 -16.40
CA GLU A 260 27.36 -12.94 -15.12
C GLU A 260 25.93 -12.77 -14.60
N LEU A 261 25.38 -11.56 -14.71
CA LEU A 261 23.99 -11.30 -14.30
C LEU A 261 22.99 -12.03 -15.19
N ILE A 262 23.22 -12.04 -16.50
CA ILE A 262 22.36 -12.73 -17.47
C ILE A 262 22.40 -14.25 -17.25
N GLU A 263 23.58 -14.82 -16.96
CA GLU A 263 23.74 -16.26 -16.71
C GLU A 263 23.14 -16.69 -15.33
N PHE A 264 23.05 -15.76 -14.40
CA PHE A 264 22.41 -15.99 -13.09
C PHE A 264 20.87 -16.05 -13.19
N LEU A 265 20.24 -15.26 -14.06
CA LEU A 265 18.79 -15.18 -14.27
C LEU A 265 18.25 -16.33 -15.13
#